data_a43b9f2cffb6dc6ce71142ce11d9af98
#
_entry.id   a43b9f2cffb6dc6ce71142ce11d9af98
#
_cell.length_a   1.000
_cell.length_b   1.000
_cell.length_c   1.000
_cell.angle_alpha   90.00
_cell.angle_beta   90.00
_cell.angle_gamma   90.00
#
_symmetry.space_group_name_H-M   'P 1'
#
loop_
_entity.id
_entity.type
_entity.pdbx_description
1 polymer ?
#
loop_
_entity_poly.entity_id
_entity_poly.type
_entity_poly.pdbx_seq_one_letter_code
_entity_poly.pdbx_strand_id
1 'polypeptide(L)' 'METLEKLKVLMEELSVDTTKFFKGNKSAGTRARKLSQEMKALLQTLRGEIL' A
#
# COMPACT_ATOMS: atom_id res chain seq x y z
N MET A 1 -11.10 -10.61 8.00
CA MET A 1 -11.42 -9.20 8.26
C MET A 1 -11.15 -8.35 7.02
N GLU A 2 -12.13 -7.58 6.60
CA GLU A 2 -12.05 -6.86 5.31
C GLU A 2 -10.90 -5.86 5.23
N THR A 3 -10.71 -5.04 6.25
CA THR A 3 -9.64 -4.04 6.26
C THR A 3 -8.26 -4.68 6.12
N LEU A 4 -8.04 -5.77 6.85
CA LEU A 4 -6.78 -6.48 6.79
C LEU A 4 -6.55 -7.11 5.42
N GLU A 5 -7.59 -7.65 4.80
CA GLU A 5 -7.50 -8.23 3.46
C GLU A 5 -7.14 -7.18 2.41
N LYS A 6 -7.74 -5.99 2.50
CA LYS A 6 -7.39 -4.88 1.63
C LYS A 6 -5.93 -4.46 1.80
N LEU A 7 -5.45 -4.41 3.04
CA LEU A 7 -4.06 -4.09 3.32
C LEU A 7 -3.11 -5.11 2.70
N LYS A 8 -3.46 -6.38 2.75
CA LYS A 8 -2.64 -7.44 2.13
C LYS A 8 -2.52 -7.26 0.63
N VAL A 9 -3.64 -6.95 -0.04
CA VAL A 9 -3.65 -6.72 -1.48
C VAL A 9 -2.79 -5.50 -1.84
N LEU A 10 -2.97 -4.39 -1.11
CA LEU A 10 -2.19 -3.18 -1.36
C LEU A 10 -0.70 -3.40 -1.11
N MET A 11 -0.35 -4.22 -0.11
CA MET A 11 1.05 -4.52 0.16
C MET A 11 1.70 -5.30 -0.98
N GLU A 12 0.97 -6.23 -1.59
CA GLU A 12 1.48 -6.95 -2.76
C GLU A 12 1.71 -6.00 -3.93
N GLU A 13 0.76 -5.11 -4.21
CA GLU A 13 0.91 -4.10 -5.25
C GLU A 13 2.08 -3.16 -4.96
N LEU A 14 2.19 -2.72 -3.71
CA LEU A 14 3.28 -1.85 -3.28
C LEU A 14 4.64 -2.51 -3.47
N SER A 15 4.74 -3.79 -3.13
CA SER A 15 5.98 -4.54 -3.30
C SER A 15 6.41 -4.58 -4.76
N VAL A 16 5.48 -4.84 -5.67
CA VAL A 16 5.76 -4.88 -7.10
C VAL A 16 6.22 -3.49 -7.59
N ASP A 17 5.48 -2.44 -7.27
CA ASP A 17 5.80 -1.09 -7.76
C ASP A 17 7.10 -0.56 -7.16
N THR A 18 7.37 -0.85 -5.89
CA THR A 18 8.61 -0.46 -5.24
C THR A 18 9.81 -1.12 -5.93
N THR A 19 9.70 -2.41 -6.23
CA THR A 19 10.75 -3.14 -6.93
C THR A 19 10.99 -2.54 -8.31
N LYS A 20 9.94 -2.24 -9.06
CA LYS A 20 10.03 -1.62 -10.38
C LYS A 20 10.67 -0.24 -10.31
N PHE A 21 10.32 0.54 -9.29
CA PHE A 21 10.88 1.88 -9.10
C PHE A 21 12.41 1.81 -8.94
N PHE A 22 12.89 0.92 -8.08
CA PHE A 22 14.32 0.78 -7.84
C PHE A 22 15.07 0.20 -9.03
N LYS A 23 14.35 -0.37 -10.00
CA LYS A 23 14.94 -0.79 -11.29
C LYS A 23 14.90 0.32 -12.35
N GLY A 24 14.41 1.50 -12.00
CA GLY A 24 14.41 2.64 -12.89
C GLY A 24 13.06 3.06 -13.46
N ASN A 25 11.96 2.40 -13.07
CA ASN A 25 10.62 2.75 -13.55
C ASN A 25 10.03 3.89 -12.70
N LYS A 26 10.07 5.10 -13.22
CA LYS A 26 9.59 6.29 -12.48
C LYS A 26 8.08 6.27 -12.23
N SER A 27 7.30 5.77 -13.18
CA SER A 27 5.84 5.66 -13.01
C SER A 27 5.48 4.77 -11.83
N ALA A 28 6.26 3.72 -11.61
CA ALA A 28 6.05 2.83 -10.48
C ALA A 28 6.24 3.55 -9.14
N GLY A 29 7.16 4.51 -9.09
CA GLY A 29 7.36 5.33 -7.89
C GLY A 29 6.13 6.15 -7.54
N THR A 30 5.47 6.73 -8.53
CA THR A 30 4.24 7.48 -8.32
C THR A 30 3.13 6.57 -7.80
N ARG A 31 2.97 5.39 -8.39
CA ARG A 31 1.99 4.40 -7.92
C ARG A 31 2.30 3.93 -6.50
N ALA A 32 3.58 3.66 -6.20
CA ALA A 32 3.99 3.24 -4.86
C ALA A 32 3.67 4.28 -3.80
N ARG A 33 3.88 5.56 -4.10
CA ARG A 33 3.52 6.64 -3.17
C ARG A 33 2.03 6.70 -2.91
N LYS A 34 1.23 6.56 -3.97
CA LYS A 34 -0.24 6.55 -3.85
C LYS A 34 -0.71 5.37 -3.01
N LEU A 35 -0.16 4.18 -3.26
CA LEU A 35 -0.49 2.98 -2.49
C LEU A 35 -0.11 3.13 -1.03
N SER A 36 1.04 3.75 -0.75
CA SER A 36 1.47 4.02 0.64
C SER A 36 0.48 4.90 1.37
N GLN A 37 -0.06 5.91 0.70
CA GLN A 37 -1.07 6.79 1.29
C GLN A 37 -2.37 6.07 1.56
N GLU A 38 -2.81 5.22 0.64
CA GLU A 38 -4.01 4.41 0.85
C GLU A 38 -3.82 3.45 2.02
N MET A 39 -2.65 2.83 2.13
CA MET A 39 -2.35 1.93 3.24
C MET A 39 -2.33 2.65 4.57
N LYS A 40 -1.80 3.87 4.59
CA LYS A 40 -1.79 4.68 5.81
C LYS A 40 -3.21 4.92 6.31
N ALA A 41 -4.14 5.26 5.41
CA ALA A 41 -5.54 5.48 5.78
C ALA A 41 -6.18 4.19 6.30
N LEU A 42 -5.92 3.06 5.64
CA LEU A 42 -6.45 1.77 6.08
C LEU A 42 -5.88 1.32 7.42
N LEU A 43 -4.62 1.62 7.69
CA LEU A 43 -4.01 1.32 8.98
C LEU A 43 -4.67 2.11 10.10
N GLN A 44 -5.03 3.37 9.86
CA GLN A 44 -5.78 4.16 10.83
C GLN A 44 -7.16 3.59 11.07
N THR A 45 -7.83 3.16 10.01
CA THR A 45 -9.12 2.48 10.11
C THR A 45 -9.00 1.21 10.96
N LEU A 46 -7.98 0.40 10.67
CA LEU A 46 -7.72 -0.83 11.42
C LEU A 46 -7.50 -0.55 12.90
N ARG A 47 -6.72 0.49 13.21
CA ARG A 47 -6.49 0.88 14.61
C ARG A 47 -7.80 1.21 15.30
N GLY A 48 -8.69 1.95 14.65
CA GLY A 48 -10.00 2.27 15.20
C GLY A 48 -10.87 1.04 15.42
N GLU A 49 -10.77 0.06 14.52
CA GLU A 49 -11.52 -1.20 14.66
C GLU A 49 -11.04 -2.05 15.84
N ILE A 50 -9.77 -1.94 16.18
CA ILE A 50 -9.18 -2.68 17.31
C ILE A 50 -9.48 -1.99 18.64
N LEU A 51 -9.55 -0.69 18.67
CA LEU A 51 -9.82 0.09 19.88
C LEU A 51 -11.28 -0.04 20.30
#